data_46f8ade448ec06aaacaee43a7d3d019a
#
_entry.id   46f8ade448ec06aaacaee43a7d3d019a
#
_cell.length_a   1.000
_cell.length_b   1.000
_cell.length_c   1.000
_cell.angle_alpha   90.00
_cell.angle_beta   90.00
_cell.angle_gamma   90.00
#
_symmetry.space_group_name_H-M   'P 1'
#
loop_
_entity.id
_entity.type
_entity.pdbx_description
1 polymer ?
#
loop_
_entity_poly.entity_id
_entity_poly.type
_entity_poly.pdbx_seq_one_letter_code
_entity_poly.pdbx_strand_id
1 'polypeptide(L)'
;MFRIVSSRSSPRARLRRLARPLVTAATYTRGFHLFTGLLLGVAVAMVYPGLEGGGGLGDRVALLAMPVPILTAFGLIAEARRFEGFQARLLLRPGDESDIAVTRSQTWADRRRTALWLVLRVELGWLGLAPAASAIFTAVAMIGSPATGDGLAFDGASFPGGAAHWWLVPLGLAVIVAALAYLVGAGLLLTVLAKRLLGPSASEKLAALERRTEQLLEHNRLARELHDSIGHALSVTVLQAGAARQLLDTDPAFADRALDAIEVTGRQALEDLERMLLLLRDAPEPAAPRPGLAELKVLADTTRGAGASVQVRVLGSLDAVPAVISREGYRIVQESLTNVLRHAGPVPVEVTVAVHDHEVELTVRNDTASAEVGWRGTGGGSGSGLRGIRERAALLGGEATAGPHDGYWRVHARLPLRWAS
;
A
#
# COMPACT_ATOMS: atom_id res chain seq x y z
N MET A 1 42.59 9.70 -25.13
CA MET A 1 42.08 9.13 -26.38
C MET A 1 40.71 8.54 -26.07
N PHE A 2 39.65 9.40 -26.05
CA PHE A 2 38.30 9.02 -25.73
C PHE A 2 37.54 8.62 -27.02
N ARG A 3 37.19 7.35 -27.13
CA ARG A 3 36.36 6.82 -28.22
C ARG A 3 34.89 7.11 -27.88
N ILE A 4 34.30 8.10 -28.51
CA ILE A 4 32.86 8.34 -28.49
C ILE A 4 32.21 7.22 -29.36
N VAL A 5 31.65 6.23 -28.66
CA VAL A 5 30.81 5.21 -29.28
C VAL A 5 29.42 5.83 -29.51
N SER A 6 29.20 6.34 -30.75
CA SER A 6 27.87 6.71 -31.20
C SER A 6 27.06 5.44 -31.47
N SER A 7 26.28 4.99 -30.49
CA SER A 7 25.30 3.91 -30.70
C SER A 7 24.17 4.43 -31.60
N ARG A 8 24.27 4.21 -32.90
CA ARG A 8 23.16 4.34 -33.85
C ARG A 8 22.10 3.32 -33.43
N SER A 9 21.06 3.76 -32.73
CA SER A 9 19.89 2.93 -32.43
C SER A 9 19.29 2.40 -33.73
N SER A 10 19.06 1.08 -33.81
CA SER A 10 18.48 0.43 -34.99
C SER A 10 17.12 1.07 -35.35
N PRO A 11 16.73 1.14 -36.65
CA PRO A 11 15.43 1.69 -37.06
C PRO A 11 14.24 1.05 -36.35
N ARG A 12 14.34 -0.23 -36.01
CA ARG A 12 13.32 -0.97 -35.23
C ARG A 12 13.22 -0.49 -33.80
N ALA A 13 14.32 -0.06 -33.15
CA ALA A 13 14.31 0.51 -31.80
C ALA A 13 13.70 1.92 -31.78
N ARG A 14 13.90 2.71 -32.87
CA ARG A 14 13.24 4.03 -33.01
C ARG A 14 11.74 3.88 -33.25
N LEU A 15 11.30 2.96 -34.11
CA LEU A 15 9.87 2.67 -34.34
C LEU A 15 9.19 2.16 -33.09
N ARG A 16 9.81 1.27 -32.30
CA ARG A 16 9.27 0.81 -31.00
C ARG A 16 9.17 1.95 -29.97
N ARG A 17 10.10 2.90 -29.94
CA ARG A 17 10.03 4.07 -29.06
C ARG A 17 8.91 5.02 -29.47
N LEU A 18 8.67 5.21 -30.77
CA LEU A 18 7.58 6.05 -31.30
C LEU A 18 6.19 5.41 -31.12
N ALA A 19 6.10 4.08 -31.24
CA ALA A 19 4.83 3.36 -31.05
C ALA A 19 4.48 3.09 -29.58
N ARG A 20 5.46 3.12 -28.67
CA ARG A 20 5.27 2.82 -27.24
C ARG A 20 4.18 3.69 -26.56
N PRO A 21 4.07 5.00 -26.81
CA PRO A 21 2.99 5.82 -26.25
C PRO A 21 1.59 5.38 -26.70
N LEU A 22 1.43 4.84 -27.90
CA LEU A 22 0.15 4.39 -28.45
C LEU A 22 -0.35 3.07 -27.85
N VAL A 23 0.55 2.28 -27.24
CA VAL A 23 0.23 0.94 -26.71
C VAL A 23 0.09 0.96 -25.18
N THR A 24 0.38 2.07 -24.50
CA THR A 24 0.28 2.15 -23.02
C THR A 24 -1.13 2.44 -22.56
N ALA A 25 -1.61 1.72 -21.53
CA ALA A 25 -2.91 1.97 -20.90
C ALA A 25 -3.07 3.44 -20.46
N ALA A 26 -1.98 4.08 -20.05
CA ALA A 26 -1.96 5.50 -19.65
C ALA A 26 -2.36 6.46 -20.78
N THR A 27 -2.16 6.11 -22.05
CA THR A 27 -2.60 6.93 -23.17
C THR A 27 -4.13 6.92 -23.30
N TYR A 28 -4.73 5.75 -23.16
CA TYR A 28 -6.18 5.60 -23.23
C TYR A 28 -6.88 6.26 -22.05
N THR A 29 -6.35 6.14 -20.83
CA THR A 29 -6.91 6.80 -19.66
C THR A 29 -6.80 8.31 -19.73
N ARG A 30 -5.71 8.86 -20.31
CA ARG A 30 -5.57 10.30 -20.58
C ARG A 30 -6.54 10.77 -21.65
N GLY A 31 -6.73 10.01 -22.73
CA GLY A 31 -7.74 10.27 -23.74
C GLY A 31 -9.15 10.28 -23.14
N PHE A 32 -9.46 9.32 -22.28
CA PHE A 32 -10.73 9.28 -21.57
C PHE A 32 -10.91 10.50 -20.64
N HIS A 33 -9.85 10.99 -19.99
CA HIS A 33 -9.90 12.19 -19.18
C HIS A 33 -10.17 13.47 -20.01
N LEU A 34 -9.58 13.59 -21.20
CA LEU A 34 -9.92 14.63 -22.17
C LEU A 34 -11.40 14.55 -22.58
N PHE A 35 -11.89 13.35 -22.84
CA PHE A 35 -13.27 13.12 -23.20
C PHE A 35 -14.25 13.52 -22.07
N THR A 36 -13.94 13.22 -20.81
CA THR A 36 -14.76 13.68 -19.67
C THR A 36 -14.73 15.19 -19.52
N GLY A 37 -13.62 15.86 -19.90
CA GLY A 37 -13.54 17.33 -19.98
C GLY A 37 -14.45 17.88 -21.06
N LEU A 38 -14.44 17.28 -22.25
CA LEU A 38 -15.34 17.65 -23.34
C LEU A 38 -16.82 17.48 -22.94
N LEU A 39 -17.19 16.34 -22.34
CA LEU A 39 -18.57 16.09 -21.88
C LEU A 39 -19.03 17.12 -20.86
N LEU A 40 -18.16 17.48 -19.91
CA LEU A 40 -18.47 18.53 -18.94
C LEU A 40 -18.69 19.86 -19.63
N GLY A 41 -17.88 20.21 -20.62
CA GLY A 41 -18.06 21.43 -21.42
C GLY A 41 -19.37 21.45 -22.19
N VAL A 42 -19.75 20.34 -22.83
CA VAL A 42 -21.05 20.17 -23.52
C VAL A 42 -22.20 20.33 -22.53
N ALA A 43 -22.12 19.67 -21.37
CA ALA A 43 -23.17 19.77 -20.36
C ALA A 43 -23.37 21.21 -19.86
N VAL A 44 -22.28 21.95 -19.66
CA VAL A 44 -22.34 23.37 -19.27
C VAL A 44 -22.88 24.22 -20.42
N ALA A 45 -22.47 23.97 -21.67
CA ALA A 45 -22.95 24.70 -22.83
C ALA A 45 -24.46 24.52 -23.06
N MET A 46 -25.03 23.34 -22.74
CA MET A 46 -26.46 23.05 -22.84
C MET A 46 -27.32 23.90 -21.87
N VAL A 47 -26.74 24.43 -20.81
CA VAL A 47 -27.44 25.29 -19.84
C VAL A 47 -27.64 26.72 -20.40
N TYR A 48 -26.88 27.09 -21.44
CA TYR A 48 -26.98 28.43 -22.04
C TYR A 48 -27.88 28.41 -23.29
N PRO A 49 -29.05 29.07 -23.27
CA PRO A 49 -29.89 29.21 -24.46
C PRO A 49 -29.22 30.17 -25.47
N GLY A 50 -29.26 29.82 -26.76
CA GLY A 50 -28.82 30.68 -27.83
C GLY A 50 -27.55 30.30 -28.60
N LEU A 51 -26.96 29.10 -28.35
CA LEU A 51 -25.93 28.50 -29.19
C LEU A 51 -26.55 27.73 -30.37
N GLU A 52 -27.55 28.33 -31.03
CA GLU A 52 -28.09 27.77 -32.28
C GLU A 52 -27.09 28.03 -33.41
N GLY A 53 -26.33 26.98 -33.75
CA GLY A 53 -25.15 26.93 -34.58
C GLY A 53 -25.17 27.70 -35.88
N GLY A 54 -24.61 28.90 -35.87
CA GLY A 54 -24.23 29.62 -37.08
C GLY A 54 -22.87 29.18 -37.66
N GLY A 55 -22.04 28.41 -36.94
CA GLY A 55 -20.72 27.91 -37.39
C GLY A 55 -19.66 29.00 -37.55
N GLY A 56 -19.96 30.25 -37.22
CA GLY A 56 -19.05 31.39 -37.33
C GLY A 56 -17.96 31.40 -36.26
N LEU A 57 -16.94 32.24 -36.47
CA LEU A 57 -15.86 32.43 -35.48
C LEU A 57 -16.40 32.90 -34.14
N GLY A 58 -17.44 33.74 -34.15
CA GLY A 58 -18.12 34.22 -32.94
C GLY A 58 -18.73 33.14 -32.12
N ASP A 59 -19.40 32.17 -32.74
CA ASP A 59 -20.04 31.04 -32.08
C ASP A 59 -18.99 30.10 -31.45
N ARG A 60 -17.89 29.88 -32.14
CA ARG A 60 -16.76 29.08 -31.61
C ARG A 60 -16.11 29.74 -30.39
N VAL A 61 -15.90 31.06 -30.43
CA VAL A 61 -15.39 31.83 -29.28
C VAL A 61 -16.39 31.81 -28.12
N ALA A 62 -17.68 31.96 -28.39
CA ALA A 62 -18.73 31.91 -27.39
C ALA A 62 -18.76 30.54 -26.72
N LEU A 63 -18.67 29.47 -27.48
CA LEU A 63 -18.64 28.06 -26.96
C LEU A 63 -17.48 27.83 -25.97
N LEU A 64 -16.30 28.40 -26.24
CA LEU A 64 -15.14 28.31 -25.34
C LEU A 64 -15.28 29.26 -24.13
N ALA A 65 -15.83 30.46 -24.31
CA ALA A 65 -15.93 31.44 -23.23
C ALA A 65 -17.05 31.16 -22.22
N MET A 66 -18.16 30.55 -22.67
CA MET A 66 -19.35 30.30 -21.84
C MET A 66 -19.12 29.42 -20.61
N PRO A 67 -18.36 28.31 -20.68
CA PRO A 67 -18.14 27.47 -19.52
C PRO A 67 -17.30 28.13 -18.43
N VAL A 68 -16.48 29.12 -18.77
CA VAL A 68 -15.48 29.73 -17.88
C VAL A 68 -16.06 30.26 -16.56
N PRO A 69 -17.16 31.06 -16.54
CA PRO A 69 -17.71 31.58 -15.28
C PRO A 69 -18.23 30.51 -14.36
N ILE A 70 -18.96 29.52 -14.90
CA ILE A 70 -19.53 28.39 -14.11
C ILE A 70 -18.41 27.52 -13.57
N LEU A 71 -17.44 27.12 -14.41
CA LEU A 71 -16.32 26.29 -14.00
C LEU A 71 -15.43 27.00 -12.97
N THR A 72 -15.25 28.31 -13.12
CA THR A 72 -14.54 29.10 -12.13
C THR A 72 -15.27 29.11 -10.80
N ALA A 73 -16.57 29.37 -10.79
CA ALA A 73 -17.38 29.34 -9.57
C ALA A 73 -17.32 27.97 -8.88
N PHE A 74 -17.46 26.89 -9.67
CA PHE A 74 -17.37 25.51 -9.16
C PHE A 74 -15.97 25.21 -8.60
N GLY A 75 -14.91 25.62 -9.28
CA GLY A 75 -13.52 25.41 -8.84
C GLY A 75 -13.14 26.15 -7.56
N LEU A 76 -13.88 27.20 -7.20
CA LEU A 76 -13.70 27.93 -5.94
C LEU A 76 -14.31 27.18 -4.73
N ILE A 77 -15.12 26.15 -4.96
CA ILE A 77 -15.64 25.26 -3.90
C ILE A 77 -14.48 24.43 -3.33
N ALA A 78 -14.37 24.38 -2.01
CA ALA A 78 -13.24 23.71 -1.35
C ALA A 78 -13.14 22.21 -1.69
N GLU A 79 -14.27 21.52 -1.84
CA GLU A 79 -14.34 20.08 -2.14
C GLU A 79 -14.01 19.76 -3.60
N ALA A 80 -14.15 20.71 -4.52
CA ALA A 80 -13.86 20.51 -5.95
C ALA A 80 -12.43 19.99 -6.19
N ARG A 81 -11.44 20.50 -5.44
CA ARG A 81 -10.05 20.05 -5.54
C ARG A 81 -9.88 18.58 -5.20
N ARG A 82 -10.58 18.10 -4.17
CA ARG A 82 -10.52 16.68 -3.76
C ARG A 82 -11.06 15.76 -4.85
N PHE A 83 -12.22 16.12 -5.41
CA PHE A 83 -12.84 15.34 -6.48
C PHE A 83 -11.98 15.35 -7.75
N GLU A 84 -11.53 16.53 -8.19
CA GLU A 84 -10.68 16.68 -9.37
C GLU A 84 -9.31 15.99 -9.18
N GLY A 85 -8.73 16.09 -8.00
CA GLY A 85 -7.47 15.40 -7.66
C GLY A 85 -7.61 13.89 -7.72
N PHE A 86 -8.70 13.33 -7.18
CA PHE A 86 -8.98 11.90 -7.26
C PHE A 86 -9.13 11.43 -8.71
N GLN A 87 -9.93 12.13 -9.51
CA GLN A 87 -10.14 11.79 -10.91
C GLN A 87 -8.85 11.92 -11.74
N ALA A 88 -8.09 13.00 -11.52
CA ALA A 88 -6.83 13.22 -12.22
C ALA A 88 -5.79 12.16 -11.85
N ARG A 89 -5.71 11.74 -10.58
CA ARG A 89 -4.81 10.66 -10.12
C ARG A 89 -5.17 9.34 -10.80
N LEU A 90 -6.45 8.98 -10.81
CA LEU A 90 -6.93 7.72 -11.39
C LEU A 90 -6.68 7.64 -12.91
N LEU A 91 -6.92 8.72 -13.65
CA LEU A 91 -6.93 8.70 -15.11
C LEU A 91 -5.61 9.15 -15.75
N LEU A 92 -4.89 10.09 -15.13
CA LEU A 92 -3.65 10.61 -15.72
C LEU A 92 -2.41 9.85 -15.31
N ARG A 93 -2.43 9.24 -14.10
CA ARG A 93 -1.29 8.51 -13.55
C ARG A 93 -1.72 7.30 -12.72
N PRO A 94 -2.25 6.26 -13.31
CA PRO A 94 -2.54 5.04 -12.58
C PRO A 94 -1.24 4.43 -12.01
N GLY A 95 -1.16 4.33 -10.68
CA GLY A 95 -0.04 3.72 -9.95
C GLY A 95 1.02 4.68 -9.38
N ASP A 96 0.89 6.01 -9.56
CA ASP A 96 1.80 7.01 -8.97
C ASP A 96 1.02 8.00 -8.09
N GLU A 97 1.12 7.82 -6.77
CA GLU A 97 0.25 8.54 -5.81
C GLU A 97 0.78 9.90 -5.35
N SER A 98 2.05 10.24 -5.58
CA SER A 98 2.72 11.34 -4.87
C SER A 98 2.54 12.75 -5.47
N ASP A 99 2.25 12.85 -6.75
CA ASP A 99 2.35 14.12 -7.48
C ASP A 99 1.06 14.96 -7.55
N ILE A 100 -0.10 14.37 -7.23
CA ILE A 100 -1.42 15.01 -7.28
C ILE A 100 -2.08 14.90 -5.92
N ALA A 101 -2.45 16.03 -5.30
CA ALA A 101 -3.11 16.04 -4.01
C ALA A 101 -4.59 15.67 -4.12
N VAL A 102 -5.07 14.81 -3.21
CA VAL A 102 -6.49 14.45 -3.07
C VAL A 102 -7.03 15.02 -1.75
N THR A 103 -6.84 16.32 -1.58
CA THR A 103 -7.25 17.08 -0.40
C THR A 103 -8.19 18.21 -0.81
N ARG A 104 -9.05 18.65 0.10
CA ARG A 104 -9.85 19.85 -0.13
C ARG A 104 -8.95 21.09 -0.15
N SER A 105 -9.38 22.13 -0.86
CA SER A 105 -8.67 23.42 -0.86
C SER A 105 -8.67 24.04 0.52
N GLN A 106 -7.51 24.32 1.09
CA GLN A 106 -7.36 24.96 2.40
C GLN A 106 -7.17 26.47 2.24
N THR A 107 -6.51 26.90 1.16
CA THR A 107 -6.18 28.30 0.92
C THR A 107 -6.93 28.84 -0.30
N TRP A 108 -7.03 30.19 -0.38
CA TRP A 108 -7.56 30.86 -1.56
C TRP A 108 -6.72 30.61 -2.82
N ALA A 109 -5.42 30.42 -2.65
CA ALA A 109 -4.52 30.07 -3.75
C ALA A 109 -4.85 28.68 -4.33
N ASP A 110 -5.19 27.70 -3.47
CA ASP A 110 -5.61 26.36 -3.90
C ASP A 110 -6.92 26.41 -4.69
N ARG A 111 -7.89 27.21 -4.24
CA ARG A 111 -9.17 27.40 -4.95
C ARG A 111 -8.97 27.99 -6.34
N ARG A 112 -8.14 29.04 -6.45
CA ARG A 112 -7.82 29.63 -7.76
C ARG A 112 -7.11 28.66 -8.69
N ARG A 113 -6.19 27.84 -8.18
CA ARG A 113 -5.53 26.77 -8.95
C ARG A 113 -6.52 25.71 -9.43
N THR A 114 -7.47 25.33 -8.57
CA THR A 114 -8.51 24.36 -8.92
C THR A 114 -9.47 24.93 -9.96
N ALA A 115 -9.87 26.20 -9.84
CA ALA A 115 -10.69 26.89 -10.83
C ALA A 115 -9.98 26.95 -12.20
N LEU A 116 -8.72 27.36 -12.20
CA LEU A 116 -7.90 27.35 -13.43
C LEU A 116 -7.76 25.96 -14.04
N TRP A 117 -7.56 24.94 -13.19
CA TRP A 117 -7.51 23.54 -13.64
C TRP A 117 -8.80 23.12 -14.34
N LEU A 118 -9.97 23.36 -13.75
CA LEU A 118 -11.26 23.01 -14.33
C LEU A 118 -11.49 23.66 -15.69
N VAL A 119 -11.19 24.94 -15.79
CA VAL A 119 -11.29 25.67 -17.07
C VAL A 119 -10.35 25.03 -18.10
N LEU A 120 -9.06 24.90 -17.78
CA LEU A 120 -8.08 24.36 -18.72
C LEU A 120 -8.38 22.90 -19.11
N ARG A 121 -8.90 22.10 -18.21
CA ARG A 121 -9.31 20.72 -18.49
C ARG A 121 -10.43 20.66 -19.53
N VAL A 122 -11.45 21.51 -19.39
CA VAL A 122 -12.58 21.57 -20.31
C VAL A 122 -12.14 22.12 -21.67
N GLU A 123 -11.37 23.21 -21.66
CA GLU A 123 -10.85 23.80 -22.90
C GLU A 123 -9.93 22.82 -23.67
N LEU A 124 -9.06 22.12 -22.98
CA LEU A 124 -8.22 21.07 -23.59
C LEU A 124 -9.04 19.87 -24.07
N GLY A 125 -10.19 19.60 -23.46
CA GLY A 125 -11.15 18.62 -23.96
C GLY A 125 -11.68 19.01 -25.34
N TRP A 126 -12.16 20.25 -25.46
CA TRP A 126 -12.63 20.82 -26.73
C TRP A 126 -11.52 20.93 -27.77
N LEU A 127 -10.44 21.64 -27.45
CA LEU A 127 -9.32 21.90 -28.35
C LEU A 127 -8.55 20.62 -28.70
N GLY A 128 -8.56 19.60 -27.83
CA GLY A 128 -7.92 18.33 -28.08
C GLY A 128 -8.75 17.40 -28.97
N LEU A 129 -10.02 17.20 -28.63
CA LEU A 129 -10.84 16.17 -29.26
C LEU A 129 -11.55 16.65 -30.53
N ALA A 130 -12.08 17.86 -30.56
CA ALA A 130 -12.84 18.33 -31.72
C ALA A 130 -11.97 18.44 -33.01
N PRO A 131 -10.79 19.08 -32.98
CA PRO A 131 -9.92 19.13 -34.16
C PRO A 131 -9.40 17.75 -34.55
N ALA A 132 -9.07 16.88 -33.57
CA ALA A 132 -8.61 15.53 -33.84
C ALA A 132 -9.70 14.68 -34.51
N ALA A 133 -10.95 14.79 -34.03
CA ALA A 133 -12.09 14.10 -34.62
C ALA A 133 -12.33 14.59 -36.07
N SER A 134 -12.36 15.92 -36.30
CA SER A 134 -12.49 16.50 -37.62
C SER A 134 -11.38 16.02 -38.57
N ALA A 135 -10.12 16.02 -38.11
CA ALA A 135 -8.97 15.53 -38.88
C ALA A 135 -9.11 14.03 -39.23
N ILE A 136 -9.59 13.19 -38.29
CA ILE A 136 -9.80 11.76 -38.53
C ILE A 136 -10.92 11.55 -39.56
N PHE A 137 -12.05 12.23 -39.45
CA PHE A 137 -13.14 12.13 -40.40
C PHE A 137 -12.71 12.64 -41.80
N THR A 138 -11.98 13.73 -41.86
CA THR A 138 -11.37 14.24 -43.10
C THR A 138 -10.44 13.19 -43.72
N ALA A 139 -9.58 12.55 -42.94
CA ALA A 139 -8.70 11.51 -43.37
C ALA A 139 -9.45 10.28 -43.91
N VAL A 140 -10.55 9.89 -43.26
CA VAL A 140 -11.43 8.81 -43.75
C VAL A 140 -12.04 9.18 -45.10
N ALA A 141 -12.51 10.41 -45.31
CA ALA A 141 -12.99 10.90 -46.59
C ALA A 141 -11.89 10.86 -47.67
N MET A 142 -10.65 11.30 -47.35
CA MET A 142 -9.49 11.23 -48.25
C MET A 142 -9.17 9.78 -48.67
N ILE A 143 -9.18 8.84 -47.71
CA ILE A 143 -8.86 7.42 -47.98
C ILE A 143 -9.95 6.77 -48.80
N GLY A 144 -11.22 7.08 -48.57
CA GLY A 144 -12.35 6.51 -49.29
C GLY A 144 -12.57 7.13 -50.66
N SER A 145 -12.18 8.40 -50.89
CA SER A 145 -12.47 9.16 -52.10
C SER A 145 -11.99 8.48 -53.42
N PRO A 146 -10.80 7.90 -53.51
CA PRO A 146 -10.35 7.23 -54.73
C PRO A 146 -11.22 6.04 -55.16
N ALA A 147 -11.95 5.42 -54.26
CA ALA A 147 -12.83 4.28 -54.54
C ALA A 147 -14.23 4.73 -55.02
N THR A 148 -14.55 6.02 -54.96
CA THR A 148 -15.83 6.58 -55.40
C THR A 148 -15.70 7.31 -56.71
N GLY A 149 -16.74 7.28 -57.57
CA GLY A 149 -16.73 8.02 -58.84
C GLY A 149 -16.76 9.52 -58.66
N ASP A 150 -17.59 10.00 -57.74
CA ASP A 150 -17.92 11.42 -57.53
C ASP A 150 -17.06 12.11 -56.47
N GLY A 151 -16.17 11.34 -55.79
CA GLY A 151 -15.39 11.84 -54.67
C GLY A 151 -16.19 11.91 -53.37
N LEU A 152 -15.56 12.39 -52.27
CA LEU A 152 -16.15 12.56 -50.97
C LEU A 152 -15.90 13.98 -50.41
N ALA A 153 -16.82 14.50 -49.64
CA ALA A 153 -16.65 15.79 -48.99
C ALA A 153 -16.89 15.62 -47.49
N PHE A 154 -16.12 16.40 -46.70
CA PHE A 154 -16.28 16.49 -45.24
C PHE A 154 -15.78 17.85 -44.74
N ASP A 155 -16.55 18.47 -43.85
CA ASP A 155 -16.21 19.74 -43.19
C ASP A 155 -15.77 20.89 -44.14
N GLY A 156 -16.50 21.01 -45.25
CA GLY A 156 -16.22 22.02 -46.28
C GLY A 156 -15.06 21.67 -47.23
N ALA A 157 -14.33 20.61 -47.05
CA ALA A 157 -13.30 20.08 -47.96
C ALA A 157 -13.90 19.03 -48.86
N SER A 158 -13.63 19.11 -50.16
CA SER A 158 -14.02 18.10 -51.15
C SER A 158 -12.78 17.40 -51.73
N PHE A 159 -12.83 16.09 -51.83
CA PHE A 159 -11.76 15.23 -52.34
C PHE A 159 -12.20 14.57 -53.62
N PRO A 160 -11.40 14.68 -54.69
CA PRO A 160 -11.79 14.13 -55.98
C PRO A 160 -11.80 12.60 -55.94
N GLY A 161 -12.76 12.00 -56.69
CA GLY A 161 -12.90 10.57 -56.81
C GLY A 161 -12.06 9.98 -57.98
N GLY A 162 -12.05 8.67 -58.04
CA GLY A 162 -11.39 7.91 -59.11
C GLY A 162 -9.96 7.50 -58.83
N ALA A 163 -9.52 6.44 -59.48
CA ALA A 163 -8.24 5.78 -59.26
C ALA A 163 -7.00 6.67 -59.51
N ALA A 164 -7.13 7.76 -60.27
CA ALA A 164 -6.03 8.72 -60.46
C ALA A 164 -5.61 9.43 -59.16
N HIS A 165 -6.44 9.41 -58.12
CA HIS A 165 -6.22 10.13 -56.86
C HIS A 165 -5.80 9.21 -55.69
N TRP A 166 -5.29 8.01 -55.97
CA TRP A 166 -4.85 7.05 -54.94
C TRP A 166 -3.82 7.64 -53.96
N TRP A 167 -3.10 8.69 -54.34
CA TRP A 167 -2.17 9.41 -53.47
C TRP A 167 -2.83 10.04 -52.24
N LEU A 168 -4.16 10.20 -52.25
CA LEU A 168 -4.95 10.62 -51.06
C LEU A 168 -4.90 9.59 -49.91
N VAL A 169 -4.71 8.31 -50.24
CA VAL A 169 -4.67 7.23 -49.23
C VAL A 169 -3.48 7.40 -48.29
N PRO A 170 -2.22 7.46 -48.73
CA PRO A 170 -1.09 7.67 -47.83
C PRO A 170 -1.15 9.02 -47.10
N LEU A 171 -1.72 10.05 -47.74
CA LEU A 171 -1.91 11.35 -47.12
C LEU A 171 -2.94 11.28 -45.98
N GLY A 172 -4.09 10.62 -46.19
CA GLY A 172 -5.08 10.38 -45.13
C GLY A 172 -4.51 9.58 -43.95
N LEU A 173 -3.71 8.54 -44.25
CA LEU A 173 -3.00 7.81 -43.19
C LEU A 173 -2.05 8.69 -42.37
N ALA A 174 -1.32 9.59 -43.05
CA ALA A 174 -0.44 10.56 -42.40
C ALA A 174 -1.24 11.54 -41.48
N VAL A 175 -2.42 11.98 -41.91
CA VAL A 175 -3.32 12.83 -41.15
C VAL A 175 -3.82 12.08 -39.87
N ILE A 176 -4.19 10.81 -39.98
CA ILE A 176 -4.57 9.98 -38.83
C ILE A 176 -3.43 9.91 -37.80
N VAL A 177 -2.21 9.61 -38.30
CA VAL A 177 -1.02 9.53 -37.42
C VAL A 177 -0.77 10.88 -36.69
N ALA A 178 -0.88 11.98 -37.45
CA ALA A 178 -0.74 13.32 -36.88
C ALA A 178 -1.83 13.63 -35.83
N ALA A 179 -3.08 13.27 -36.10
CA ALA A 179 -4.19 13.45 -35.16
C ALA A 179 -3.99 12.63 -33.87
N LEU A 180 -3.54 11.37 -33.99
CA LEU A 180 -3.20 10.53 -32.84
C LEU A 180 -2.03 11.10 -32.04
N ALA A 181 -0.97 11.58 -32.70
CA ALA A 181 0.16 12.23 -32.03
C ALA A 181 -0.28 13.51 -31.29
N TYR A 182 -1.16 14.28 -31.90
CA TYR A 182 -1.76 15.46 -31.28
C TYR A 182 -2.55 15.11 -30.01
N LEU A 183 -3.40 14.08 -30.05
CA LEU A 183 -4.15 13.59 -28.87
C LEU A 183 -3.22 13.13 -27.74
N VAL A 184 -2.16 12.41 -28.08
CA VAL A 184 -1.14 12.01 -27.10
C VAL A 184 -0.48 13.24 -26.48
N GLY A 185 -0.12 14.24 -27.30
CA GLY A 185 0.45 15.50 -26.83
C GLY A 185 -0.48 16.27 -25.90
N ALA A 186 -1.77 16.37 -26.25
CA ALA A 186 -2.80 17.00 -25.41
C ALA A 186 -2.96 16.28 -24.04
N GLY A 187 -2.96 14.93 -24.05
CA GLY A 187 -3.02 14.13 -22.81
C GLY A 187 -1.76 14.31 -21.93
N LEU A 188 -0.59 14.44 -22.53
CA LEU A 188 0.65 14.72 -21.79
C LEU A 188 0.63 16.13 -21.21
N LEU A 189 0.20 17.13 -21.97
CA LEU A 189 0.04 18.51 -21.49
C LEU A 189 -0.92 18.57 -20.30
N LEU A 190 -2.06 17.90 -20.41
CA LEU A 190 -3.04 17.80 -19.34
C LEU A 190 -2.42 17.19 -18.07
N THR A 191 -1.59 16.15 -18.21
CA THR A 191 -0.87 15.53 -17.08
C THR A 191 0.11 16.51 -16.41
N VAL A 192 0.84 17.31 -17.19
CA VAL A 192 1.75 18.33 -16.66
C VAL A 192 0.98 19.42 -15.92
N LEU A 193 -0.15 19.86 -16.49
CA LEU A 193 -1.00 20.88 -15.86
C LEU A 193 -1.62 20.36 -14.56
N ALA A 194 -2.09 19.10 -14.54
CA ALA A 194 -2.61 18.46 -13.32
C ALA A 194 -1.57 18.49 -12.18
N LYS A 195 -0.33 18.10 -12.46
CA LYS A 195 0.75 18.15 -11.48
C LYS A 195 1.04 19.55 -10.95
N ARG A 196 1.00 20.56 -11.81
CA ARG A 196 1.27 21.96 -11.42
C ARG A 196 0.12 22.57 -10.65
N LEU A 197 -1.13 22.30 -11.03
CA LEU A 197 -2.31 22.98 -10.49
C LEU A 197 -2.96 22.20 -9.33
N LEU A 198 -2.99 20.87 -9.39
CA LEU A 198 -3.54 19.99 -8.34
C LEU A 198 -2.45 19.37 -7.46
N GLY A 199 -1.18 19.64 -7.71
CA GLY A 199 -0.08 19.19 -6.86
C GLY A 199 -0.16 19.73 -5.44
N PRO A 200 0.57 19.12 -4.48
CA PRO A 200 0.58 19.57 -3.09
C PRO A 200 0.99 21.04 -2.96
N SER A 201 0.24 21.82 -2.19
CA SER A 201 0.54 23.20 -1.89
C SER A 201 1.80 23.34 -1.03
N ALA A 202 2.36 24.56 -0.96
CA ALA A 202 3.53 24.81 -0.10
C ALA A 202 3.23 24.52 1.37
N SER A 203 2.01 24.87 1.83
CA SER A 203 1.56 24.58 3.21
C SER A 203 1.41 23.07 3.47
N GLU A 204 0.87 22.32 2.52
CA GLU A 204 0.77 20.86 2.63
C GLU A 204 2.14 20.18 2.68
N LYS A 205 3.08 20.66 1.85
CA LYS A 205 4.48 20.17 1.87
C LYS A 205 5.16 20.50 3.19
N LEU A 206 4.97 21.71 3.70
CA LEU A 206 5.55 22.12 4.98
C LEU A 206 4.98 21.27 6.11
N ALA A 207 3.67 21.11 6.20
CA ALA A 207 3.03 20.27 7.19
C ALA A 207 3.43 18.78 7.09
N ALA A 208 3.74 18.28 5.89
CA ALA A 208 4.26 16.92 5.71
C ALA A 208 5.71 16.80 6.18
N LEU A 209 6.55 17.83 5.94
CA LEU A 209 7.92 17.90 6.42
C LEU A 209 7.97 18.03 7.94
N GLU A 210 7.14 18.87 8.53
CA GLU A 210 7.03 19.03 10.00
C GLU A 210 6.68 17.69 10.66
N ARG A 211 5.64 17.01 10.18
CA ARG A 211 5.28 15.67 10.69
C ARG A 211 6.41 14.66 10.56
N ARG A 212 7.13 14.68 9.44
CA ARG A 212 8.28 13.79 9.25
C ARG A 212 9.44 14.12 10.20
N THR A 213 9.66 15.41 10.44
CA THR A 213 10.68 15.87 11.40
C THR A 213 10.32 15.47 12.83
N GLU A 214 9.06 15.65 13.24
CA GLU A 214 8.55 15.20 14.54
C GLU A 214 8.73 13.69 14.71
N GLN A 215 8.38 12.89 13.71
CA GLN A 215 8.60 11.45 13.73
C GLN A 215 10.08 11.08 13.89
N LEU A 216 10.98 11.75 13.15
CA LEU A 216 12.42 11.52 13.27
C LEU A 216 12.97 11.93 14.64
N LEU A 217 12.49 13.02 15.22
CA LEU A 217 12.88 13.46 16.57
C LEU A 217 12.42 12.46 17.63
N GLU A 218 11.20 11.94 17.51
CA GLU A 218 10.67 10.91 18.41
C GLU A 218 11.43 9.60 18.28
N HIS A 219 11.75 9.15 17.04
CA HIS A 219 12.60 7.98 16.83
C HIS A 219 13.99 8.15 17.46
N ASN A 220 14.61 9.33 17.31
CA ASN A 220 15.92 9.63 17.93
C ASN A 220 15.84 9.68 19.45
N ARG A 221 14.73 10.16 20.01
CA ARG A 221 14.52 10.16 21.45
C ARG A 221 14.41 8.73 21.98
N LEU A 222 13.54 7.91 21.35
CA LEU A 222 13.37 6.51 21.71
C LEU A 222 14.67 5.70 21.58
N ALA A 223 15.46 5.96 20.53
CA ALA A 223 16.75 5.31 20.35
C ALA A 223 17.75 5.66 21.48
N ARG A 224 17.74 6.88 21.97
CA ARG A 224 18.57 7.29 23.14
C ARG A 224 18.10 6.64 24.42
N GLU A 225 16.79 6.66 24.72
CA GLU A 225 16.20 6.00 25.88
C GLU A 225 16.53 4.50 25.91
N LEU A 226 16.49 3.85 24.71
CA LEU A 226 16.87 2.47 24.51
C LEU A 226 18.36 2.23 24.81
N HIS A 227 19.22 3.08 24.28
CA HIS A 227 20.68 2.99 24.51
C HIS A 227 21.03 3.14 25.99
N ASP A 228 20.39 4.10 26.65
CA ASP A 228 20.63 4.38 28.07
C ASP A 228 20.11 3.23 28.96
N SER A 229 18.92 2.69 28.68
CA SER A 229 18.36 1.55 29.42
C SER A 229 19.21 0.29 29.27
N ILE A 230 19.57 -0.07 28.02
CA ILE A 230 20.39 -1.25 27.74
C ILE A 230 21.80 -1.07 28.32
N GLY A 231 22.37 0.12 28.16
CA GLY A 231 23.71 0.44 28.68
C GLY A 231 23.75 0.32 30.20
N HIS A 232 22.72 0.78 30.90
CA HIS A 232 22.59 0.65 32.36
C HIS A 232 22.45 -0.82 32.77
N ALA A 233 21.52 -1.58 32.18
CA ALA A 233 21.32 -2.99 32.45
C ALA A 233 22.59 -3.81 32.23
N LEU A 234 23.30 -3.57 31.13
CA LEU A 234 24.55 -4.24 30.80
C LEU A 234 25.66 -3.92 31.80
N SER A 235 25.77 -2.66 32.21
CA SER A 235 26.77 -2.22 33.20
C SER A 235 26.56 -2.90 34.56
N VAL A 236 25.30 -2.96 35.02
CA VAL A 236 24.93 -3.64 36.28
C VAL A 236 25.23 -5.13 36.16
N THR A 237 24.85 -5.77 35.06
CA THR A 237 25.11 -7.19 34.80
C THR A 237 26.61 -7.52 34.85
N VAL A 238 27.46 -6.70 34.21
CA VAL A 238 28.91 -6.90 34.20
C VAL A 238 29.51 -6.76 35.62
N LEU A 239 29.04 -5.78 36.40
CA LEU A 239 29.49 -5.59 37.79
C LEU A 239 29.08 -6.79 38.67
N GLN A 240 27.82 -7.23 38.57
CA GLN A 240 27.33 -8.40 39.32
C GLN A 240 28.05 -9.69 38.94
N ALA A 241 28.32 -9.91 37.65
CA ALA A 241 29.11 -11.08 37.18
C ALA A 241 30.55 -11.04 37.72
N GLY A 242 31.16 -9.86 37.75
CA GLY A 242 32.47 -9.67 38.35
C GLY A 242 32.50 -10.01 39.84
N ALA A 243 31.51 -9.51 40.61
CA ALA A 243 31.40 -9.79 42.05
C ALA A 243 31.10 -11.27 42.32
N ALA A 244 30.18 -11.89 41.58
CA ALA A 244 29.87 -13.30 41.69
C ALA A 244 31.12 -14.18 41.49
N ARG A 245 31.91 -13.89 40.44
CA ARG A 245 33.14 -14.63 40.15
C ARG A 245 34.22 -14.49 41.24
N GLN A 246 34.29 -13.30 41.87
CA GLN A 246 35.31 -13.03 42.90
C GLN A 246 34.97 -13.70 44.24
N LEU A 247 33.69 -13.91 44.53
CA LEU A 247 33.19 -14.48 45.76
C LEU A 247 32.75 -15.95 45.65
N LEU A 248 32.91 -16.59 44.50
CA LEU A 248 32.44 -17.94 44.23
C LEU A 248 32.96 -18.99 45.24
N ASP A 249 34.24 -18.85 45.62
CA ASP A 249 34.91 -19.79 46.58
C ASP A 249 34.78 -19.35 48.02
N THR A 250 34.46 -18.08 48.33
CA THR A 250 34.42 -17.54 49.68
C THR A 250 33.00 -17.35 50.22
N ASP A 251 32.05 -16.98 49.39
CA ASP A 251 30.62 -16.89 49.70
C ASP A 251 29.76 -17.37 48.52
N PRO A 252 29.56 -18.70 48.39
CA PRO A 252 28.78 -19.26 47.31
C PRO A 252 27.31 -18.79 47.30
N ALA A 253 26.74 -18.49 48.49
CA ALA A 253 25.39 -17.98 48.59
C ALA A 253 25.20 -16.55 48.03
N PHE A 254 26.24 -15.72 48.16
CA PHE A 254 26.27 -14.42 47.51
C PHE A 254 26.41 -14.54 46.00
N ALA A 255 27.30 -15.44 45.53
CA ALA A 255 27.49 -15.67 44.09
C ALA A 255 26.18 -16.13 43.44
N ASP A 256 25.43 -17.01 44.03
CA ASP A 256 24.14 -17.50 43.56
C ASP A 256 23.10 -16.37 43.46
N ARG A 257 22.98 -15.56 44.53
CA ARG A 257 22.09 -14.35 44.47
C ARG A 257 22.48 -13.35 43.41
N ALA A 258 23.76 -13.16 43.17
CA ALA A 258 24.25 -12.25 42.11
C ALA A 258 23.94 -12.77 40.71
N LEU A 259 24.01 -14.08 40.48
CA LEU A 259 23.63 -14.74 39.25
C LEU A 259 22.11 -14.63 38.99
N ASP A 260 21.28 -14.84 40.02
CA ASP A 260 19.83 -14.65 39.95
C ASP A 260 19.48 -13.19 39.56
N ALA A 261 20.18 -12.21 40.17
CA ALA A 261 19.96 -10.81 39.87
C ALA A 261 20.35 -10.47 38.43
N ILE A 262 21.41 -11.09 37.87
CA ILE A 262 21.79 -10.96 36.47
C ILE A 262 20.67 -11.49 35.56
N GLU A 263 20.13 -12.67 35.88
CA GLU A 263 19.04 -13.27 35.08
C GLU A 263 17.81 -12.35 35.05
N VAL A 264 17.39 -11.83 36.22
CA VAL A 264 16.26 -10.90 36.33
C VAL A 264 16.49 -9.62 35.53
N THR A 265 17.68 -8.99 35.69
CA THR A 265 18.03 -7.74 35.01
C THR A 265 18.07 -7.94 33.48
N GLY A 266 18.69 -9.04 33.04
CA GLY A 266 18.75 -9.38 31.61
C GLY A 266 17.40 -9.62 30.98
N ARG A 267 16.49 -10.32 31.70
CA ARG A 267 15.13 -10.54 31.25
C ARG A 267 14.33 -9.26 31.13
N GLN A 268 14.45 -8.37 32.11
CA GLN A 268 13.77 -7.09 32.09
C GLN A 268 14.24 -6.20 30.94
N ALA A 269 15.54 -6.16 30.68
CA ALA A 269 16.10 -5.43 29.55
C ALA A 269 15.61 -5.97 28.19
N LEU A 270 15.45 -7.29 28.05
CA LEU A 270 14.86 -7.90 26.84
C LEU A 270 13.37 -7.55 26.68
N GLU A 271 12.59 -7.58 27.75
CA GLU A 271 11.17 -7.19 27.70
C GLU A 271 10.98 -5.72 27.33
N ASP A 272 11.84 -4.84 27.85
CA ASP A 272 11.82 -3.41 27.53
C ASP A 272 12.24 -3.16 26.07
N LEU A 273 13.24 -3.88 25.58
CA LEU A 273 13.64 -3.85 24.17
C LEU A 273 12.50 -4.28 23.24
N GLU A 274 11.84 -5.41 23.53
CA GLU A 274 10.70 -5.90 22.73
C GLU A 274 9.55 -4.90 22.73
N ARG A 275 9.25 -4.28 23.87
CA ARG A 275 8.20 -3.26 23.99
C ARG A 275 8.51 -2.02 23.14
N MET A 276 9.75 -1.53 23.18
CA MET A 276 10.18 -0.40 22.38
C MET A 276 10.24 -0.71 20.87
N LEU A 277 10.68 -1.92 20.48
CA LEU A 277 10.63 -2.36 19.09
C LEU A 277 9.20 -2.44 18.55
N LEU A 278 8.23 -2.78 19.39
CA LEU A 278 6.80 -2.72 19.02
C LEU A 278 6.35 -1.28 18.77
N LEU A 279 6.76 -0.31 19.58
CA LEU A 279 6.44 1.11 19.40
C LEU A 279 7.11 1.72 18.17
N LEU A 280 8.35 1.29 17.83
CA LEU A 280 9.05 1.74 16.63
C LEU A 280 8.51 1.09 15.34
N ARG A 281 7.73 0.01 15.45
CA ARG A 281 7.20 -0.76 14.32
C ARG A 281 5.89 -0.24 13.74
N ASP A 282 5.38 0.88 14.21
CA ASP A 282 4.14 1.53 13.71
C ASP A 282 4.29 2.23 12.33
N ALA A 283 5.41 2.04 11.64
CA ALA A 283 5.48 2.33 10.22
C ALA A 283 4.92 1.13 9.42
N PRO A 284 4.01 1.33 8.46
CA PRO A 284 3.55 0.27 7.58
C PRO A 284 4.64 -0.05 6.56
N GLU A 285 5.65 -0.82 6.96
CA GLU A 285 6.45 -1.54 5.97
C GLU A 285 5.62 -2.70 5.41
N PRO A 286 5.74 -3.00 4.09
CA PRO A 286 5.17 -4.21 3.55
C PRO A 286 5.84 -5.40 4.25
N ALA A 287 5.16 -5.92 5.24
CA ALA A 287 5.65 -6.97 6.11
C ALA A 287 5.98 -8.21 5.26
N ALA A 288 7.19 -8.73 5.41
CA ALA A 288 7.45 -10.14 5.15
C ALA A 288 6.30 -10.95 5.78
N PRO A 289 5.80 -11.99 5.10
CA PRO A 289 4.65 -12.74 5.59
C PRO A 289 4.95 -13.24 7.01
N ARG A 290 4.22 -12.68 7.98
CA ARG A 290 4.36 -13.08 9.39
C ARG A 290 3.87 -14.52 9.50
N PRO A 291 4.60 -15.42 10.20
CA PRO A 291 4.21 -16.81 10.30
C PRO A 291 2.81 -16.96 10.91
N GLY A 292 2.03 -17.85 10.31
CA GLY A 292 0.70 -18.23 10.75
C GLY A 292 0.62 -19.74 11.06
N LEU A 293 -0.57 -20.27 11.24
CA LEU A 293 -0.80 -21.69 11.54
C LEU A 293 -0.27 -22.64 10.44
N ALA A 294 -0.10 -22.17 9.21
CA ALA A 294 0.51 -22.94 8.13
C ALA A 294 2.00 -23.28 8.40
N GLU A 295 2.71 -22.43 9.15
CA GLU A 295 4.12 -22.58 9.51
C GLU A 295 4.35 -23.36 10.81
N LEU A 296 3.33 -23.95 11.42
CA LEU A 296 3.44 -24.73 12.66
C LEU A 296 4.43 -25.92 12.56
N LYS A 297 4.60 -26.47 11.37
CA LYS A 297 5.58 -27.54 11.14
C LYS A 297 7.00 -27.04 11.36
N VAL A 298 7.33 -25.85 10.88
CA VAL A 298 8.64 -25.22 11.07
C VAL A 298 8.89 -24.91 12.55
N LEU A 299 7.86 -24.42 13.26
CA LEU A 299 7.94 -24.19 14.69
C LEU A 299 8.19 -25.48 15.48
N ALA A 300 7.48 -26.56 15.14
CA ALA A 300 7.68 -27.88 15.76
C ALA A 300 9.09 -28.42 15.50
N ASP A 301 9.61 -28.28 14.28
CA ASP A 301 10.97 -28.72 13.93
C ASP A 301 12.03 -27.93 14.72
N THR A 302 11.85 -26.64 14.90
CA THR A 302 12.72 -25.80 15.74
C THR A 302 12.68 -26.25 17.20
N THR A 303 11.50 -26.55 17.72
CA THR A 303 11.32 -27.01 19.12
C THR A 303 11.92 -28.41 19.32
N ARG A 304 11.85 -29.28 18.31
CA ARG A 304 12.55 -30.59 18.34
C ARG A 304 14.06 -30.44 18.38
N GLY A 305 14.61 -29.47 17.66
CA GLY A 305 16.03 -29.09 17.73
C GLY A 305 16.48 -28.63 19.12
N ALA A 306 15.56 -28.10 19.94
CA ALA A 306 15.79 -27.78 21.36
C ALA A 306 15.60 -28.94 22.33
N GLY A 307 15.34 -30.19 21.82
CA GLY A 307 15.30 -31.41 22.58
C GLY A 307 13.90 -31.96 22.94
N ALA A 308 12.82 -31.23 22.66
CA ALA A 308 11.46 -31.73 22.94
C ALA A 308 10.95 -32.63 21.79
N SER A 309 10.15 -33.66 22.13
CA SER A 309 9.44 -34.47 21.13
C SER A 309 8.07 -33.87 20.82
N VAL A 310 7.95 -33.10 19.70
CA VAL A 310 6.71 -32.40 19.34
C VAL A 310 5.98 -33.17 18.23
N GLN A 311 4.71 -33.50 18.46
CA GLN A 311 3.80 -33.99 17.42
C GLN A 311 2.75 -32.94 17.10
N VAL A 312 2.56 -32.63 15.80
CA VAL A 312 1.56 -31.68 15.34
C VAL A 312 0.48 -32.40 14.55
N ARG A 313 -0.78 -32.22 14.94
CA ARG A 313 -1.96 -32.71 14.23
C ARG A 313 -2.81 -31.52 13.79
N VAL A 314 -3.19 -31.50 12.52
CA VAL A 314 -4.09 -30.48 11.95
C VAL A 314 -5.33 -31.20 11.44
N LEU A 315 -6.50 -30.81 11.91
CA LEU A 315 -7.81 -31.31 11.52
C LEU A 315 -8.57 -30.17 10.82
N GLY A 316 -8.98 -30.38 9.57
CA GLY A 316 -9.61 -29.38 8.73
C GLY A 316 -8.61 -28.60 7.86
N SER A 317 -9.07 -27.57 7.16
CA SER A 317 -8.25 -26.75 6.24
C SER A 317 -7.82 -25.44 6.88
N LEU A 318 -6.52 -25.21 6.94
CA LEU A 318 -5.94 -23.94 7.44
C LEU A 318 -6.18 -22.78 6.47
N ASP A 319 -6.47 -23.03 5.19
CA ASP A 319 -6.77 -21.98 4.19
C ASP A 319 -8.08 -21.26 4.48
N ALA A 320 -8.97 -21.88 5.24
CA ALA A 320 -10.22 -21.26 5.68
C ALA A 320 -10.05 -20.28 6.86
N VAL A 321 -8.87 -20.27 7.50
CA VAL A 321 -8.61 -19.45 8.70
C VAL A 321 -8.16 -18.05 8.30
N PRO A 322 -8.88 -16.98 8.72
CA PRO A 322 -8.48 -15.61 8.47
C PRO A 322 -7.04 -15.32 8.95
N ALA A 323 -6.28 -14.54 8.18
CA ALA A 323 -4.86 -14.29 8.41
C ALA A 323 -4.55 -13.72 9.82
N VAL A 324 -5.47 -12.96 10.41
CA VAL A 324 -5.31 -12.42 11.79
C VAL A 324 -5.39 -13.56 12.81
N ILE A 325 -6.38 -14.43 12.69
CA ILE A 325 -6.60 -15.58 13.60
C ILE A 325 -5.46 -16.58 13.44
N SER A 326 -5.02 -16.84 12.20
CA SER A 326 -3.89 -17.71 11.89
C SER A 326 -2.59 -17.24 12.57
N ARG A 327 -2.29 -15.95 12.55
CA ARG A 327 -1.10 -15.35 13.18
C ARG A 327 -1.16 -15.42 14.71
N GLU A 328 -2.29 -15.05 15.31
CA GLU A 328 -2.43 -15.08 16.77
C GLU A 328 -2.48 -16.52 17.29
N GLY A 329 -3.11 -17.43 16.55
CA GLY A 329 -3.07 -18.87 16.85
C GLY A 329 -1.64 -19.43 16.84
N TYR A 330 -0.83 -19.04 15.85
CA TYR A 330 0.59 -19.40 15.81
C TYR A 330 1.34 -18.89 17.05
N ARG A 331 1.12 -17.64 17.48
CA ARG A 331 1.73 -17.06 18.67
C ARG A 331 1.31 -17.77 19.96
N ILE A 332 0.05 -18.17 20.07
CA ILE A 332 -0.44 -18.96 21.22
C ILE A 332 0.29 -20.28 21.30
N VAL A 333 0.45 -21.00 20.17
CA VAL A 333 1.19 -22.27 20.14
C VAL A 333 2.67 -22.06 20.43
N GLN A 334 3.29 -21.02 19.88
CA GLN A 334 4.70 -20.67 20.12
C GLN A 334 4.97 -20.42 21.61
N GLU A 335 4.15 -19.59 22.26
CA GLU A 335 4.26 -19.31 23.68
C GLU A 335 4.05 -20.55 24.53
N SER A 336 3.09 -21.40 24.12
CA SER A 336 2.82 -22.67 24.83
C SER A 336 4.01 -23.63 24.76
N LEU A 337 4.66 -23.77 23.58
CA LEU A 337 5.84 -24.61 23.40
C LEU A 337 7.05 -24.07 24.16
N THR A 338 7.23 -22.74 24.17
CA THR A 338 8.27 -22.06 24.96
C THR A 338 8.06 -22.33 26.45
N ASN A 339 6.82 -22.27 26.93
CA ASN A 339 6.49 -22.58 28.34
C ASN A 339 6.77 -24.04 28.70
N VAL A 340 6.50 -24.99 27.79
CA VAL A 340 6.84 -26.38 28.01
C VAL A 340 8.34 -26.57 28.13
N LEU A 341 9.15 -26.06 27.20
CA LEU A 341 10.62 -26.18 27.27
C LEU A 341 11.18 -25.56 28.54
N ARG A 342 10.60 -24.43 29.01
CA ARG A 342 11.05 -23.70 30.19
C ARG A 342 10.69 -24.38 31.51
N HIS A 343 9.49 -24.96 31.58
CA HIS A 343 8.92 -25.43 32.85
C HIS A 343 8.88 -26.96 32.98
N ALA A 344 8.73 -27.67 31.86
CA ALA A 344 8.68 -29.14 31.85
C ALA A 344 9.95 -29.79 31.28
N GLY A 345 10.80 -28.98 30.60
CA GLY A 345 12.01 -29.53 29.95
C GLY A 345 11.70 -30.27 28.63
N PRO A 346 12.59 -31.16 28.19
CA PRO A 346 12.48 -31.91 26.94
C PRO A 346 11.51 -33.10 27.05
N VAL A 347 10.22 -32.82 27.22
CA VAL A 347 9.15 -33.84 27.34
C VAL A 347 8.38 -33.97 26.02
N PRO A 348 7.63 -35.10 25.83
CA PRO A 348 6.69 -35.22 24.72
C PRO A 348 5.59 -34.16 24.76
N VAL A 349 5.36 -33.52 23.62
CA VAL A 349 4.33 -32.46 23.43
C VAL A 349 3.45 -32.82 22.24
N GLU A 350 2.15 -32.73 22.44
CA GLU A 350 1.16 -32.89 21.37
C GLU A 350 0.51 -31.51 21.11
N VAL A 351 0.56 -31.04 19.85
CA VAL A 351 -0.11 -29.85 19.37
C VAL A 351 -1.23 -30.26 18.43
N THR A 352 -2.45 -29.93 18.75
CA THR A 352 -3.62 -30.16 17.89
C THR A 352 -4.24 -28.84 17.50
N VAL A 353 -4.47 -28.68 16.19
CA VAL A 353 -5.23 -27.57 15.62
C VAL A 353 -6.44 -28.15 14.89
N ALA A 354 -7.63 -27.81 15.36
CA ALA A 354 -8.87 -28.23 14.72
C ALA A 354 -9.61 -27.02 14.18
N VAL A 355 -9.87 -27.04 12.87
CA VAL A 355 -10.62 -25.98 12.18
C VAL A 355 -12.05 -26.47 11.99
N HIS A 356 -12.98 -25.80 12.64
CA HIS A 356 -14.43 -26.02 12.53
C HIS A 356 -15.09 -24.91 11.70
N ASP A 357 -16.35 -25.04 11.37
CA ASP A 357 -17.09 -24.06 10.54
C ASP A 357 -17.12 -22.65 11.13
N HIS A 358 -17.01 -22.51 12.46
CA HIS A 358 -17.21 -21.23 13.14
C HIS A 358 -16.03 -20.85 14.07
N GLU A 359 -15.12 -21.78 14.35
CA GLU A 359 -14.00 -21.54 15.27
C GLU A 359 -12.78 -22.38 14.94
N VAL A 360 -11.62 -21.92 15.40
CA VAL A 360 -10.37 -22.71 15.46
C VAL A 360 -10.10 -23.09 16.90
N GLU A 361 -9.90 -24.34 17.14
CA GLU A 361 -9.54 -24.92 18.44
C GLU A 361 -8.06 -25.29 18.44
N LEU A 362 -7.31 -24.75 19.40
CA LEU A 362 -5.89 -24.99 19.59
C LEU A 362 -5.69 -25.72 20.90
N THR A 363 -5.02 -26.87 20.89
CA THR A 363 -4.68 -27.62 22.09
C THR A 363 -3.20 -27.96 22.10
N VAL A 364 -2.49 -27.60 23.16
CA VAL A 364 -1.10 -28.03 23.43
C VAL A 364 -1.10 -28.80 24.72
N ARG A 365 -0.57 -30.05 24.68
CA ARG A 365 -0.53 -30.97 25.82
C ARG A 365 0.88 -31.48 26.01
N ASN A 366 1.34 -31.55 27.26
CA ASN A 366 2.58 -32.23 27.63
C ASN A 366 2.38 -33.09 28.86
N ASP A 367 3.15 -34.16 28.97
CA ASP A 367 3.12 -35.05 30.09
C ASP A 367 3.60 -34.35 31.38
N THR A 368 2.86 -34.50 32.48
CA THR A 368 3.22 -33.95 33.80
C THR A 368 3.96 -34.95 34.67
N ALA A 369 4.09 -36.22 34.26
CA ALA A 369 4.73 -37.26 35.06
C ALA A 369 6.20 -37.01 35.41
N SER A 370 6.88 -36.12 34.63
CA SER A 370 8.25 -35.67 34.91
C SER A 370 8.28 -34.32 35.71
N ALA A 371 7.14 -33.67 35.95
CA ALA A 371 7.05 -32.35 36.54
C ALA A 371 6.78 -32.33 38.05
N GLU A 372 6.62 -33.48 38.69
CA GLU A 372 6.37 -33.50 40.15
C GLU A 372 7.51 -32.98 41.01
N VAL A 373 8.70 -32.78 40.45
CA VAL A 373 9.89 -32.29 41.16
C VAL A 373 10.05 -30.76 41.06
N GLY A 374 9.43 -30.07 40.06
CA GLY A 374 9.67 -28.64 39.81
C GLY A 374 8.51 -27.68 40.13
N TRP A 375 7.29 -28.18 40.38
CA TRP A 375 6.09 -27.32 40.57
C TRP A 375 5.72 -27.01 42.03
N ARG A 376 6.61 -27.30 42.99
CA ARG A 376 6.45 -26.81 44.35
C ARG A 376 6.75 -25.29 44.36
N GLY A 377 5.69 -24.54 44.43
CA GLY A 377 5.59 -23.09 44.61
C GLY A 377 6.79 -22.38 45.22
N THR A 378 7.77 -22.03 44.46
CA THR A 378 8.57 -20.84 44.71
C THR A 378 7.91 -19.68 43.96
N GLY A 379 7.14 -18.87 44.73
CA GLY A 379 6.50 -17.67 44.20
C GLY A 379 7.56 -16.74 43.62
N GLY A 380 7.46 -16.48 42.33
CA GLY A 380 8.32 -15.50 41.64
C GLY A 380 8.31 -15.57 40.12
N GLY A 381 7.82 -16.63 39.50
CA GLY A 381 7.68 -16.65 38.05
C GLY A 381 6.43 -15.90 37.60
N SER A 382 6.60 -14.68 37.05
CA SER A 382 5.48 -13.84 36.57
C SER A 382 4.60 -14.67 35.62
N GLY A 383 3.32 -14.86 35.94
CA GLY A 383 2.32 -15.51 35.10
C GLY A 383 2.04 -14.75 33.79
N SER A 384 3.03 -14.03 33.27
CA SER A 384 2.96 -13.18 32.06
C SER A 384 2.68 -13.97 30.80
N GLY A 385 3.28 -15.16 30.62
CA GLY A 385 3.07 -15.99 29.42
C GLY A 385 1.63 -16.51 29.31
N LEU A 386 1.08 -17.07 30.39
CA LEU A 386 -0.31 -17.54 30.42
C LEU A 386 -1.33 -16.40 30.37
N ARG A 387 -1.00 -15.25 30.94
CA ARG A 387 -1.78 -14.04 30.84
C ARG A 387 -1.79 -13.56 29.37
N GLY A 388 -0.64 -13.50 28.72
CA GLY A 388 -0.52 -13.12 27.30
C GLY A 388 -1.30 -14.05 26.36
N ILE A 389 -1.37 -15.35 26.63
CA ILE A 389 -2.20 -16.30 25.87
C ILE A 389 -3.70 -15.95 26.03
N ARG A 390 -4.17 -15.69 27.25
CA ARG A 390 -5.57 -15.32 27.52
C ARG A 390 -5.94 -13.98 26.89
N GLU A 391 -5.09 -12.99 27.02
CA GLU A 391 -5.28 -11.65 26.43
C GLU A 391 -5.38 -11.73 24.90
N ARG A 392 -4.51 -12.51 24.24
CA ARG A 392 -4.56 -12.69 22.78
C ARG A 392 -5.84 -13.41 22.31
N ALA A 393 -6.27 -14.44 23.01
CA ALA A 393 -7.53 -15.09 22.69
C ALA A 393 -8.73 -14.15 22.88
N ALA A 394 -8.77 -13.40 23.98
CA ALA A 394 -9.84 -12.44 24.28
C ALA A 394 -9.90 -11.29 23.27
N LEU A 395 -8.76 -10.78 22.75
CA LEU A 395 -8.71 -9.76 21.70
C LEU A 395 -9.39 -10.21 20.39
N LEU A 396 -9.46 -11.52 20.16
CA LEU A 396 -10.14 -12.11 19.00
C LEU A 396 -11.58 -12.54 19.31
N GLY A 397 -12.10 -12.21 20.52
CA GLY A 397 -13.42 -12.66 20.98
C GLY A 397 -13.47 -14.14 21.33
N GLY A 398 -12.30 -14.77 21.53
CA GLY A 398 -12.14 -16.17 21.92
C GLY A 398 -11.80 -16.33 23.39
N GLU A 399 -11.54 -17.58 23.79
CA GLU A 399 -11.21 -17.96 25.15
C GLU A 399 -9.96 -18.83 25.18
N ALA A 400 -9.15 -18.73 26.25
CA ALA A 400 -8.02 -19.64 26.49
C ALA A 400 -7.95 -20.06 27.95
N THR A 401 -7.69 -21.34 28.16
CA THR A 401 -7.50 -21.96 29.48
C THR A 401 -6.16 -22.68 29.50
N ALA A 402 -5.49 -22.67 30.64
CA ALA A 402 -4.27 -23.42 30.87
C ALA A 402 -4.25 -23.98 32.29
N GLY A 403 -3.86 -25.24 32.42
CA GLY A 403 -3.77 -25.94 33.70
C GLY A 403 -3.61 -27.45 33.60
N PRO A 404 -3.48 -28.14 34.74
CA PRO A 404 -3.45 -29.60 34.81
C PRO A 404 -4.80 -30.18 34.40
N HIS A 405 -4.78 -31.27 33.64
CA HIS A 405 -5.95 -31.97 33.15
C HIS A 405 -5.62 -33.42 32.85
N ASP A 406 -6.22 -34.34 33.59
CA ASP A 406 -6.08 -35.81 33.43
C ASP A 406 -4.63 -36.29 33.31
N GLY A 407 -3.72 -35.85 34.19
CA GLY A 407 -2.32 -36.22 34.20
C GLY A 407 -1.43 -35.52 33.18
N TYR A 408 -1.96 -34.54 32.44
CA TYR A 408 -1.24 -33.72 31.49
C TYR A 408 -1.37 -32.23 31.87
N TRP A 409 -0.42 -31.42 31.45
CA TRP A 409 -0.60 -29.97 31.37
C TRP A 409 -1.23 -29.65 30.02
N ARG A 410 -2.31 -28.89 30.03
CA ARG A 410 -3.02 -28.54 28.80
C ARG A 410 -3.18 -27.01 28.71
N VAL A 411 -2.79 -26.46 27.56
CA VAL A 411 -3.22 -25.14 27.09
C VAL A 411 -4.26 -25.39 26.01
N HIS A 412 -5.43 -24.77 26.15
CA HIS A 412 -6.55 -24.91 25.22
C HIS A 412 -7.10 -23.55 24.91
N ALA A 413 -7.24 -23.20 23.61
CA ALA A 413 -7.79 -21.94 23.13
C ALA A 413 -8.82 -22.18 22.03
N ARG A 414 -9.91 -21.41 22.06
CA ARG A 414 -10.94 -21.33 21.03
C ARG A 414 -10.97 -19.94 20.45
N LEU A 415 -10.85 -19.84 19.14
CA LEU A 415 -10.79 -18.59 18.40
C LEU A 415 -11.91 -18.57 17.35
N PRO A 416 -12.91 -17.67 17.45
CA PRO A 416 -14.02 -17.61 16.50
C PRO A 416 -13.53 -17.15 15.13
N LEU A 417 -14.03 -17.80 14.04
CA LEU A 417 -13.69 -17.46 12.66
C LEU A 417 -14.49 -16.24 12.12
N ARG A 418 -15.55 -15.85 12.82
CA ARG A 418 -16.36 -14.69 12.46
C ARG A 418 -16.32 -13.68 13.61
N TRP A 419 -15.99 -12.45 13.31
CA TRP A 419 -16.19 -11.33 14.24
C TRP A 419 -17.69 -11.11 14.37
N ALA A 420 -18.18 -11.02 15.60
CA ALA A 420 -19.52 -10.48 15.82
C ALA A 420 -19.55 -9.05 15.27
N SER A 421 -20.36 -8.86 14.20
CA SER A 421 -20.61 -7.56 13.56
C SER A 421 -21.38 -6.63 14.50
#